data_b05da59fe5a6ecc0546341bec669448d
#
_entry.id   b05da59fe5a6ecc0546341bec669448d
#
_cell.length_a   1.000
_cell.length_b   1.000
_cell.length_c   1.000
_cell.angle_alpha   90.00
_cell.angle_beta   90.00
_cell.angle_gamma   90.00
#
_symmetry.space_group_name_H-M   'P 1'
#
loop_
_entity.id
_entity.type
_entity.pdbx_description
1 polymer ?
#
loop_
_entity_poly.entity_id
_entity_poly.type
_entity_poly.pdbx_seq_one_letter_code
_entity_poly.pdbx_strand_id
1 'polypeptide(L)'
;MKSKICGISDTKTLRYLTEHPCPPQYIGFIVNYPKSKRFVEQDKLKELLKVDKKKSKYVAVLVQPDENILKKIKNLPFDYYQIYDCTAIEIKSIKEKYNRKIIIAITIKKKNDVIKYMEYNDLADIILFDSKGYEKSISFDHQLIKDLKMNKELMLAGNIQIKDNLENYKEIADIVDISGGLETSGIKDISKINTFLNKIKQINNET
;
A
#
# COMPACT_ATOMS: atom_id res chain seq x y z
N MET A 1 3.96 4.82 -14.46
CA MET A 1 4.09 4.22 -13.10
C MET A 1 3.00 4.78 -12.18
N LYS A 2 2.28 3.93 -11.46
CA LYS A 2 1.28 4.32 -10.45
C LYS A 2 1.95 4.54 -9.09
N SER A 3 1.24 5.21 -8.17
CA SER A 3 1.74 5.43 -6.81
C SER A 3 0.72 5.07 -5.74
N LYS A 4 1.23 4.62 -4.60
CA LYS A 4 0.48 4.45 -3.36
C LYS A 4 1.18 5.23 -2.24
N ILE A 5 0.41 5.91 -1.41
CA ILE A 5 0.88 6.54 -0.17
C ILE A 5 0.18 5.87 1.00
N CYS A 6 0.97 5.23 1.86
CA CYS A 6 0.47 4.38 2.94
C CYS A 6 0.61 5.03 4.31
N GLY A 7 -0.29 4.65 5.23
CA GLY A 7 -0.25 5.08 6.61
C GLY A 7 -0.77 6.50 6.82
N ILE A 8 -1.85 6.85 6.16
CA ILE A 8 -2.52 8.13 6.35
C ILE A 8 -3.38 8.05 7.61
N SER A 9 -3.20 9.03 8.50
CA SER A 9 -3.84 9.06 9.82
C SER A 9 -4.42 10.41 10.22
N ASP A 10 -4.43 11.40 9.31
CA ASP A 10 -5.02 12.71 9.56
C ASP A 10 -5.74 13.28 8.33
N THR A 11 -6.75 14.10 8.58
CA THR A 11 -7.65 14.66 7.56
C THR A 11 -6.96 15.69 6.67
N LYS A 12 -6.01 16.47 7.22
CA LYS A 12 -5.28 17.50 6.47
C LYS A 12 -4.45 16.86 5.35
N THR A 13 -3.68 15.84 5.70
CA THR A 13 -2.88 15.08 4.74
C THR A 13 -3.79 14.37 3.72
N LEU A 14 -4.89 13.75 4.18
CA LEU A 14 -5.80 13.05 3.28
C LEU A 14 -6.42 13.99 2.24
N ARG A 15 -6.93 15.16 2.64
CA ARG A 15 -7.45 16.18 1.72
C ARG A 15 -6.40 16.63 0.73
N TYR A 16 -5.19 16.92 1.21
CA TYR A 16 -4.07 17.30 0.34
C TYR A 16 -3.82 16.25 -0.75
N LEU A 17 -3.82 14.96 -0.39
CA LEU A 17 -3.63 13.86 -1.35
C LEU A 17 -4.74 13.77 -2.38
N THR A 18 -6.01 13.83 -1.94
CA THR A 18 -7.16 13.69 -2.85
C THR A 18 -7.39 14.91 -3.73
N GLU A 19 -6.92 16.08 -3.31
CA GLU A 19 -7.04 17.36 -4.03
C GLU A 19 -5.81 17.72 -4.87
N HIS A 20 -4.72 16.96 -4.72
CA HIS A 20 -3.49 17.20 -5.48
C HIS A 20 -3.75 17.07 -7.00
N PRO A 21 -3.15 17.93 -7.86
CA PRO A 21 -3.32 17.85 -9.32
C PRO A 21 -2.91 16.49 -9.92
N CYS A 22 -1.97 15.79 -9.27
CA CYS A 22 -1.58 14.43 -9.59
C CYS A 22 -1.73 13.55 -8.33
N PRO A 23 -2.97 13.12 -7.97
CA PRO A 23 -3.20 12.38 -6.73
C PRO A 23 -2.63 10.96 -6.85
N PRO A 24 -2.22 10.33 -5.73
CA PRO A 24 -1.82 8.93 -5.75
C PRO A 24 -3.02 8.05 -6.14
N GLN A 25 -2.77 6.97 -6.88
CA GLN A 25 -3.82 6.03 -7.25
C GLN A 25 -4.37 5.28 -6.05
N TYR A 26 -3.53 5.07 -5.02
CA TYR A 26 -3.92 4.34 -3.82
C TYR A 26 -3.53 5.11 -2.56
N ILE A 27 -4.42 5.12 -1.56
CA ILE A 27 -4.20 5.72 -0.23
C ILE A 27 -4.47 4.65 0.82
N GLY A 28 -3.44 4.30 1.60
CA GLY A 28 -3.49 3.23 2.59
C GLY A 28 -3.73 3.72 4.02
N PHE A 29 -4.60 3.01 4.75
CA PHE A 29 -4.91 3.23 6.16
C PHE A 29 -4.60 1.95 6.95
N ILE A 30 -3.82 2.03 8.02
CA ILE A 30 -3.51 0.88 8.88
C ILE A 30 -4.65 0.70 9.87
N VAL A 31 -5.38 -0.42 9.75
CA VAL A 31 -6.70 -0.59 10.37
C VAL A 31 -6.69 -1.51 11.58
N ASN A 32 -5.83 -2.53 11.61
CA ASN A 32 -5.83 -3.54 12.67
C ASN A 32 -4.45 -3.85 13.26
N TYR A 33 -3.50 -2.94 13.16
CA TYR A 33 -2.16 -3.14 13.73
C TYR A 33 -1.79 -2.01 14.70
N PRO A 34 -2.25 -2.06 15.98
CA PRO A 34 -2.06 -0.97 16.96
C PRO A 34 -0.60 -0.65 17.30
N LYS A 35 0.34 -1.58 17.07
CA LYS A 35 1.79 -1.35 17.26
C LYS A 35 2.36 -0.36 16.24
N SER A 36 1.69 -0.13 15.13
CA SER A 36 2.11 0.86 14.15
C SER A 36 1.81 2.27 14.63
N LYS A 37 2.80 3.17 14.53
CA LYS A 37 2.61 4.61 14.77
C LYS A 37 1.58 5.25 13.83
N ARG A 38 1.23 4.57 12.72
CA ARG A 38 0.28 5.01 11.70
C ARG A 38 -1.08 4.33 11.83
N PHE A 39 -1.28 3.57 12.91
CA PHE A 39 -2.56 2.95 13.19
C PHE A 39 -3.66 3.99 13.36
N VAL A 40 -4.83 3.71 12.81
CA VAL A 40 -5.99 4.58 12.91
C VAL A 40 -7.10 3.89 13.68
N GLU A 41 -7.46 4.46 14.82
CA GLU A 41 -8.59 4.02 15.62
C GLU A 41 -9.91 4.09 14.81
N GLN A 42 -10.86 3.21 15.13
CA GLN A 42 -12.05 2.98 14.32
C GLN A 42 -12.91 4.25 14.11
N ASP A 43 -13.10 5.06 15.13
CA ASP A 43 -13.95 6.26 15.00
C ASP A 43 -13.22 7.33 14.17
N LYS A 44 -11.92 7.50 14.38
CA LYS A 44 -11.10 8.38 13.55
C LYS A 44 -11.06 7.90 12.10
N LEU A 45 -11.02 6.59 11.88
CA LEU A 45 -11.07 6.01 10.53
C LEU A 45 -12.38 6.36 9.82
N LYS A 46 -13.53 6.25 10.49
CA LYS A 46 -14.83 6.65 9.93
C LYS A 46 -14.85 8.12 9.54
N GLU A 47 -14.27 9.00 10.37
CA GLU A 47 -14.16 10.44 10.04
C GLU A 47 -13.25 10.69 8.83
N LEU A 48 -12.11 10.05 8.77
CA LEU A 48 -11.20 10.14 7.60
C LEU A 48 -11.90 9.71 6.33
N LEU A 49 -12.64 8.61 6.37
CA LEU A 49 -13.30 8.04 5.20
C LEU A 49 -14.53 8.83 4.72
N LYS A 50 -14.93 9.91 5.41
CA LYS A 50 -15.89 10.91 4.90
C LYS A 50 -15.26 11.83 3.84
N VAL A 51 -13.95 11.92 3.78
CA VAL A 51 -13.26 12.68 2.73
C VAL A 51 -13.48 11.99 1.39
N ASP A 52 -13.92 12.75 0.40
CA ASP A 52 -14.11 12.23 -0.96
C ASP A 52 -12.76 11.79 -1.54
N LYS A 53 -12.68 10.51 -1.90
CA LYS A 53 -11.46 9.92 -2.46
C LYS A 53 -11.16 10.37 -3.90
N LYS A 54 -12.12 11.01 -4.56
CA LYS A 54 -12.01 11.48 -5.93
C LYS A 54 -11.44 10.38 -6.87
N LYS A 55 -10.28 10.62 -7.45
CA LYS A 55 -9.60 9.67 -8.36
C LYS A 55 -8.80 8.57 -7.65
N SER A 56 -8.58 8.70 -6.33
CA SER A 56 -7.81 7.72 -5.56
C SER A 56 -8.67 6.52 -5.15
N LYS A 57 -8.00 5.41 -4.81
CA LYS A 57 -8.60 4.20 -4.24
C LYS A 57 -8.19 4.08 -2.78
N TYR A 58 -9.15 3.87 -1.87
CA TYR A 58 -8.87 3.65 -0.47
C TYR A 58 -8.55 2.19 -0.19
N VAL A 59 -7.47 1.97 0.56
CA VAL A 59 -6.92 0.66 0.87
C VAL A 59 -6.90 0.45 2.38
N ALA A 60 -7.63 -0.56 2.88
CA ALA A 60 -7.49 -1.02 4.26
C ALA A 60 -6.26 -1.92 4.36
N VAL A 61 -5.27 -1.54 5.16
CA VAL A 61 -4.07 -2.33 5.42
C VAL A 61 -4.29 -3.18 6.67
N LEU A 62 -4.19 -4.48 6.51
CA LEU A 62 -4.61 -5.50 7.46
C LEU A 62 -3.48 -6.52 7.69
N VAL A 63 -3.22 -6.85 8.94
CA VAL A 63 -2.28 -7.90 9.34
C VAL A 63 -3.07 -9.00 10.04
N GLN A 64 -3.13 -10.21 9.46
CA GLN A 64 -3.89 -11.34 10.00
C GLN A 64 -5.29 -10.92 10.51
N PRO A 65 -6.14 -10.31 9.64
CA PRO A 65 -7.42 -9.79 10.09
C PRO A 65 -8.34 -10.92 10.54
N ASP A 66 -8.93 -10.76 11.73
CA ASP A 66 -9.98 -11.63 12.22
C ASP A 66 -11.36 -11.23 11.67
N GLU A 67 -12.34 -12.08 11.90
CA GLU A 67 -13.72 -11.86 11.48
C GLU A 67 -14.33 -10.57 12.09
N ASN A 68 -13.90 -10.18 13.29
CA ASN A 68 -14.44 -9.01 13.97
C ASN A 68 -14.03 -7.72 13.26
N ILE A 69 -12.74 -7.60 12.90
CA ILE A 69 -12.27 -6.42 12.15
C ILE A 69 -12.87 -6.37 10.76
N LEU A 70 -12.97 -7.51 10.06
CA LEU A 70 -13.57 -7.56 8.74
C LEU A 70 -15.05 -7.14 8.74
N LYS A 71 -15.84 -7.58 9.73
CA LYS A 71 -17.23 -7.13 9.92
C LYS A 71 -17.32 -5.63 10.19
N LYS A 72 -16.41 -5.07 10.98
CA LYS A 72 -16.39 -3.63 11.32
C LYS A 72 -16.14 -2.75 10.10
N ILE A 73 -15.31 -3.22 9.15
CA ILE A 73 -14.90 -2.42 7.99
C ILE A 73 -15.67 -2.73 6.69
N LYS A 74 -16.47 -3.80 6.66
CA LYS A 74 -17.14 -4.27 5.42
C LYS A 74 -17.96 -3.21 4.70
N ASN A 75 -18.60 -2.31 5.44
CA ASN A 75 -19.44 -1.24 4.90
C ASN A 75 -18.70 0.10 4.72
N LEU A 76 -17.41 0.16 5.07
CA LEU A 76 -16.61 1.35 4.83
C LEU A 76 -16.18 1.44 3.35
N PRO A 77 -15.95 2.64 2.81
CA PRO A 77 -15.74 2.86 1.38
C PRO A 77 -14.33 2.46 0.89
N PHE A 78 -13.80 1.34 1.37
CA PHE A 78 -12.57 0.76 0.88
C PHE A 78 -12.78 0.08 -0.48
N ASP A 79 -11.83 0.30 -1.39
CA ASP A 79 -11.79 -0.37 -2.70
C ASP A 79 -10.99 -1.66 -2.62
N TYR A 80 -9.93 -1.69 -1.79
CA TYR A 80 -9.02 -2.80 -1.63
C TYR A 80 -8.79 -3.15 -0.16
N TYR A 81 -8.58 -4.44 0.09
CA TYR A 81 -7.95 -4.94 1.31
C TYR A 81 -6.52 -5.35 0.97
N GLN A 82 -5.54 -4.72 1.61
CA GLN A 82 -4.13 -5.12 1.57
C GLN A 82 -3.86 -6.01 2.78
N ILE A 83 -3.52 -7.27 2.53
CA ILE A 83 -3.49 -8.29 3.57
C ILE A 83 -2.09 -8.86 3.70
N TYR A 84 -1.58 -8.86 4.93
CA TYR A 84 -0.32 -9.48 5.35
C TYR A 84 -0.59 -10.77 6.14
N ASP A 85 0.32 -11.74 6.00
CA ASP A 85 0.45 -12.93 6.87
C ASP A 85 -0.83 -13.80 6.96
N CYS A 86 -1.59 -13.91 5.89
CA CYS A 86 -2.70 -14.85 5.74
C CYS A 86 -2.37 -15.94 4.72
N THR A 87 -2.92 -17.13 4.91
CA THR A 87 -2.86 -18.24 3.96
C THR A 87 -3.74 -18.00 2.72
N ALA A 88 -3.48 -18.70 1.63
CA ALA A 88 -4.30 -18.63 0.43
C ALA A 88 -5.78 -19.00 0.71
N ILE A 89 -6.04 -19.94 1.61
CA ILE A 89 -7.40 -20.35 2.01
C ILE A 89 -8.13 -19.20 2.71
N GLU A 90 -7.49 -18.53 3.66
CA GLU A 90 -8.05 -17.37 4.35
C GLU A 90 -8.33 -16.22 3.38
N ILE A 91 -7.39 -15.92 2.48
CA ILE A 91 -7.56 -14.89 1.44
C ILE A 91 -8.76 -15.18 0.55
N LYS A 92 -8.88 -16.44 0.09
CA LYS A 92 -10.03 -16.86 -0.73
C LYS A 92 -11.35 -16.62 0.00
N SER A 93 -11.44 -17.05 1.25
CA SER A 93 -12.62 -16.83 2.10
C SER A 93 -12.94 -15.35 2.27
N ILE A 94 -11.94 -14.49 2.52
CA ILE A 94 -12.12 -13.05 2.66
C ILE A 94 -12.64 -12.45 1.35
N LYS A 95 -12.03 -12.80 0.21
CA LYS A 95 -12.40 -12.29 -1.11
C LYS A 95 -13.85 -12.62 -1.47
N GLU A 96 -14.24 -13.87 -1.28
CA GLU A 96 -15.60 -14.36 -1.57
C GLU A 96 -16.65 -13.71 -0.66
N LYS A 97 -16.36 -13.65 0.65
CA LYS A 97 -17.31 -13.17 1.65
C LYS A 97 -17.54 -11.65 1.62
N TYR A 98 -16.48 -10.87 1.38
CA TYR A 98 -16.54 -9.42 1.45
C TYR A 98 -16.56 -8.72 0.10
N ASN A 99 -16.40 -9.46 -0.99
CA ASN A 99 -16.41 -8.96 -2.38
C ASN A 99 -15.52 -7.71 -2.53
N ARG A 100 -14.25 -7.81 -2.07
CA ARG A 100 -13.25 -6.74 -2.15
C ARG A 100 -12.10 -7.17 -3.05
N LYS A 101 -11.52 -6.20 -3.75
CA LYS A 101 -10.24 -6.40 -4.42
C LYS A 101 -9.14 -6.60 -3.39
N ILE A 102 -8.20 -7.47 -3.70
CA ILE A 102 -7.17 -7.91 -2.76
C ILE A 102 -5.78 -7.50 -3.24
N ILE A 103 -5.04 -6.82 -2.37
CA ILE A 103 -3.60 -6.65 -2.48
C ILE A 103 -2.96 -7.64 -1.51
N ILE A 104 -2.23 -8.61 -2.03
CA ILE A 104 -1.47 -9.54 -1.18
C ILE A 104 -0.10 -8.94 -0.92
N ALA A 105 0.23 -8.77 0.36
CA ALA A 105 1.52 -8.27 0.79
C ALA A 105 2.45 -9.42 1.18
N ILE A 106 3.51 -9.59 0.41
CA ILE A 106 4.53 -10.61 0.62
C ILE A 106 5.75 -9.95 1.26
N THR A 107 6.07 -10.37 2.48
CA THR A 107 7.23 -9.88 3.21
C THR A 107 8.49 -10.61 2.77
N ILE A 108 9.45 -9.88 2.20
CA ILE A 108 10.73 -10.42 1.74
C ILE A 108 11.76 -10.33 2.86
N LYS A 109 12.22 -11.50 3.31
CA LYS A 109 13.30 -11.67 4.30
C LYS A 109 14.53 -12.30 3.65
N LYS A 110 14.32 -13.13 2.63
CA LYS A 110 15.33 -13.85 1.86
C LYS A 110 14.86 -14.07 0.42
N LYS A 111 15.79 -14.35 -0.49
CA LYS A 111 15.50 -14.53 -1.92
C LYS A 111 14.33 -15.49 -2.21
N ASN A 112 14.24 -16.59 -1.47
CA ASN A 112 13.19 -17.60 -1.68
C ASN A 112 11.78 -17.11 -1.28
N ASP A 113 11.64 -16.01 -0.54
CA ASP A 113 10.32 -15.49 -0.20
C ASP A 113 9.60 -14.91 -1.43
N VAL A 114 10.36 -14.55 -2.47
CA VAL A 114 9.81 -13.98 -3.70
C VAL A 114 8.82 -14.93 -4.35
N ILE A 115 9.12 -16.23 -4.43
CA ILE A 115 8.27 -17.23 -5.11
C ILE A 115 6.92 -17.45 -4.43
N LYS A 116 6.72 -16.99 -3.21
CA LYS A 116 5.44 -17.13 -2.47
C LYS A 116 4.27 -16.48 -3.20
N TYR A 117 4.51 -15.53 -4.10
CA TYR A 117 3.42 -14.93 -4.88
C TYR A 117 2.63 -15.98 -5.68
N MET A 118 3.26 -17.10 -6.06
CA MET A 118 2.62 -18.16 -6.83
C MET A 118 1.39 -18.75 -6.11
N GLU A 119 1.43 -18.82 -4.77
CA GLU A 119 0.33 -19.33 -3.94
C GLU A 119 -0.91 -18.42 -4.01
N TYR A 120 -0.73 -17.15 -4.38
CA TYR A 120 -1.77 -16.12 -4.35
C TYR A 120 -2.15 -15.58 -5.73
N ASN A 121 -1.48 -16.04 -6.78
CA ASN A 121 -1.58 -15.44 -8.12
C ASN A 121 -3.02 -15.38 -8.64
N ASP A 122 -3.84 -16.40 -8.38
CA ASP A 122 -5.23 -16.43 -8.80
C ASP A 122 -6.20 -15.71 -7.84
N LEU A 123 -5.74 -15.38 -6.65
CA LEU A 123 -6.52 -14.73 -5.60
C LEU A 123 -6.30 -13.22 -5.55
N ALA A 124 -5.07 -12.77 -5.82
CA ALA A 124 -4.69 -11.38 -5.77
C ALA A 124 -5.17 -10.60 -7.00
N ASP A 125 -5.54 -9.35 -6.79
CA ASP A 125 -5.68 -8.35 -7.86
C ASP A 125 -4.35 -7.60 -8.07
N ILE A 126 -3.57 -7.42 -6.99
CA ILE A 126 -2.23 -6.82 -6.98
C ILE A 126 -1.34 -7.65 -6.04
N ILE A 127 -0.10 -7.90 -6.44
CA ILE A 127 0.93 -8.47 -5.56
C ILE A 127 1.86 -7.34 -5.09
N LEU A 128 1.97 -7.17 -3.79
CA LEU A 128 2.88 -6.23 -3.14
C LEU A 128 4.07 -7.00 -2.56
N PHE A 129 5.28 -6.62 -2.94
CA PHE A 129 6.51 -7.03 -2.27
C PHE A 129 6.96 -5.94 -1.31
N ASP A 130 7.08 -6.29 -0.04
CA ASP A 130 7.47 -5.38 1.03
C ASP A 130 8.63 -5.94 1.84
N SER A 131 9.37 -5.07 2.50
CA SER A 131 10.47 -5.46 3.38
C SER A 131 9.98 -5.98 4.72
N LYS A 132 10.86 -6.70 5.43
CA LYS A 132 10.58 -7.14 6.81
C LYS A 132 10.46 -5.94 7.75
N GLY A 133 9.44 -5.96 8.59
CA GLY A 133 9.29 -5.07 9.75
C GLY A 133 8.22 -4.00 9.54
N TYR A 134 7.08 -4.20 10.19
CA TYR A 134 5.98 -3.23 10.23
C TYR A 134 6.33 -1.94 10.98
N GLU A 135 7.35 -2.00 11.87
CA GLU A 135 7.79 -0.86 12.68
C GLU A 135 8.97 -0.13 12.06
N LYS A 136 9.92 -0.85 11.49
CA LYS A 136 11.10 -0.31 10.82
C LYS A 136 11.39 -1.14 9.58
N SER A 137 11.13 -0.56 8.41
CA SER A 137 11.42 -1.19 7.14
C SER A 137 12.93 -1.35 6.97
N ILE A 138 13.36 -2.60 6.74
CA ILE A 138 14.70 -2.95 6.30
C ILE A 138 14.61 -3.17 4.80
N SER A 139 15.29 -2.41 3.98
CA SER A 139 15.25 -2.62 2.52
C SER A 139 15.69 -4.04 2.15
N PHE A 140 15.09 -4.58 1.10
CA PHE A 140 15.57 -5.78 0.43
C PHE A 140 16.10 -5.41 -0.95
N ASP A 141 16.84 -6.30 -1.58
CA ASP A 141 17.33 -6.10 -2.94
C ASP A 141 16.16 -6.17 -3.94
N HIS A 142 15.72 -5.02 -4.43
CA HIS A 142 14.59 -4.90 -5.35
C HIS A 142 14.85 -5.61 -6.71
N GLN A 143 16.11 -5.88 -7.07
CA GLN A 143 16.44 -6.65 -8.28
C GLN A 143 15.91 -8.09 -8.23
N LEU A 144 15.65 -8.62 -7.02
CA LEU A 144 15.09 -9.97 -6.85
C LEU A 144 13.71 -10.16 -7.50
N ILE A 145 12.99 -9.08 -7.76
CA ILE A 145 11.64 -9.11 -8.33
C ILE A 145 11.56 -8.56 -9.77
N LYS A 146 12.66 -8.05 -10.33
CA LYS A 146 12.69 -7.41 -11.65
C LYS A 146 12.21 -8.32 -12.79
N ASP A 147 12.61 -9.58 -12.76
CA ASP A 147 12.36 -10.53 -13.86
C ASP A 147 11.16 -11.45 -13.61
N LEU A 148 10.30 -11.10 -12.62
CA LEU A 148 9.13 -11.89 -12.33
C LEU A 148 8.11 -11.77 -13.46
N LYS A 149 7.76 -12.90 -14.05
CA LYS A 149 6.69 -12.98 -15.05
C LYS A 149 5.36 -13.20 -14.33
N MET A 150 4.66 -12.11 -14.03
CA MET A 150 3.34 -12.14 -13.42
C MET A 150 2.29 -11.58 -14.38
N ASN A 151 1.06 -12.09 -14.29
CA ASN A 151 -0.10 -11.54 -14.99
C ASN A 151 -0.92 -10.57 -14.12
N LYS A 152 -0.32 -10.10 -13.02
CA LYS A 152 -0.90 -9.15 -12.06
C LYS A 152 -0.01 -7.92 -11.97
N GLU A 153 -0.61 -6.80 -11.56
CA GLU A 153 0.18 -5.61 -11.25
C GLU A 153 1.11 -5.88 -10.07
N LEU A 154 2.36 -5.51 -10.24
CA LEU A 154 3.38 -5.59 -9.20
C LEU A 154 3.46 -4.26 -8.47
N MET A 155 3.29 -4.30 -7.15
CA MET A 155 3.50 -3.18 -6.25
C MET A 155 4.78 -3.40 -5.45
N LEU A 156 5.63 -2.37 -5.39
CA LEU A 156 6.89 -2.39 -4.66
C LEU A 156 6.81 -1.46 -3.45
N ALA A 157 7.12 -2.00 -2.28
CA ALA A 157 7.37 -1.26 -1.04
C ALA A 157 8.74 -1.62 -0.45
N GLY A 158 9.00 -1.21 0.77
CA GLY A 158 10.22 -1.58 1.50
C GLY A 158 11.29 -0.50 1.46
N ASN A 159 11.21 0.44 2.42
CA ASN A 159 12.19 1.50 2.66
C ASN A 159 12.44 2.45 1.47
N ILE A 160 11.45 2.64 0.61
CA ILE A 160 11.52 3.62 -0.47
C ILE A 160 11.61 5.03 0.11
N GLN A 161 12.58 5.80 -0.37
CA GLN A 161 12.88 7.15 0.11
C GLN A 161 12.64 8.19 -0.98
N ILE A 162 12.32 9.42 -0.57
CA ILE A 162 12.12 10.53 -1.50
C ILE A 162 13.38 10.88 -2.32
N LYS A 163 14.56 10.58 -1.77
CA LYS A 163 15.86 10.79 -2.44
C LYS A 163 16.19 9.74 -3.50
N ASP A 164 15.47 8.62 -3.51
CA ASP A 164 15.73 7.55 -4.46
C ASP A 164 15.43 8.03 -5.89
N ASN A 165 16.15 7.45 -6.86
CA ASN A 165 15.78 7.61 -8.26
C ASN A 165 14.61 6.69 -8.57
N LEU A 166 13.40 7.28 -8.63
CA LEU A 166 12.16 6.52 -8.86
C LEU A 166 12.07 5.91 -10.27
N GLU A 167 12.86 6.38 -11.24
CA GLU A 167 12.91 5.79 -12.57
C GLU A 167 13.41 4.35 -12.53
N ASN A 168 14.35 4.06 -11.63
CA ASN A 168 14.86 2.70 -11.43
C ASN A 168 13.76 1.71 -11.02
N TYR A 169 12.70 2.20 -10.38
CA TYR A 169 11.57 1.36 -9.98
C TYR A 169 10.56 1.13 -11.10
N LYS A 170 10.54 1.99 -12.13
CA LYS A 170 9.65 1.85 -13.30
C LYS A 170 9.90 0.55 -14.07
N GLU A 171 11.15 0.08 -14.10
CA GLU A 171 11.52 -1.19 -14.74
C GLU A 171 11.20 -2.42 -13.87
N ILE A 172 10.87 -2.21 -12.58
CA ILE A 172 10.70 -3.28 -11.60
C ILE A 172 9.22 -3.46 -11.24
N ALA A 173 8.46 -2.35 -11.15
CA ALA A 173 7.10 -2.39 -10.62
C ALA A 173 6.15 -1.43 -11.36
N ASP A 174 4.88 -1.83 -11.43
CA ASP A 174 3.80 -0.99 -11.95
C ASP A 174 3.41 0.11 -10.97
N ILE A 175 3.55 -0.17 -9.66
CA ILE A 175 3.11 0.67 -8.56
C ILE A 175 4.21 0.79 -7.51
N VAL A 176 4.53 2.02 -7.10
CA VAL A 176 5.44 2.29 -5.98
C VAL A 176 4.64 2.68 -4.74
N ASP A 177 4.82 1.95 -3.64
CA ASP A 177 4.19 2.20 -2.33
C ASP A 177 5.19 2.81 -1.35
N ILE A 178 4.95 4.04 -0.94
CA ILE A 178 5.81 4.78 -0.03
C ILE A 178 5.05 5.17 1.25
N SER A 179 5.72 5.04 2.39
CA SER A 179 5.17 5.42 3.69
C SER A 179 6.15 6.29 4.49
N GLY A 180 7.10 5.66 5.18
CA GLY A 180 8.06 6.35 6.07
C GLY A 180 8.94 7.37 5.35
N GLY A 181 9.27 7.15 4.07
CA GLY A 181 10.04 8.08 3.26
C GLY A 181 9.38 9.46 3.06
N LEU A 182 8.07 9.57 3.34
CA LEU A 182 7.31 10.82 3.29
C LEU A 182 7.04 11.42 4.67
N GLU A 183 7.80 11.03 5.68
CA GLU A 183 7.60 11.51 7.05
C GLU A 183 8.78 12.36 7.54
N THR A 184 8.46 13.33 8.41
CA THR A 184 9.41 14.07 9.24
C THR A 184 8.98 13.84 10.69
N SER A 185 9.88 13.31 11.52
CA SER A 185 9.57 12.94 12.92
C SER A 185 8.35 12.04 13.09
N GLY A 186 8.12 11.11 12.14
CA GLY A 186 7.02 10.13 12.16
C GLY A 186 5.66 10.69 11.74
N ILE A 187 5.59 11.92 11.23
CA ILE A 187 4.37 12.58 10.72
C ILE A 187 4.51 12.78 9.21
N LYS A 188 3.44 12.60 8.46
CA LYS A 188 3.43 12.87 7.02
C LYS A 188 3.78 14.33 6.73
N ASP A 189 4.75 14.53 5.86
CA ASP A 189 5.28 15.83 5.46
C ASP A 189 4.72 16.20 4.08
N ILE A 190 3.94 17.28 4.03
CA ILE A 190 3.29 17.74 2.81
C ILE A 190 4.30 18.12 1.71
N SER A 191 5.45 18.72 2.07
CA SER A 191 6.50 19.05 1.11
C SER A 191 7.09 17.80 0.47
N LYS A 192 7.36 16.75 1.27
CA LYS A 192 7.85 15.47 0.76
C LYS A 192 6.81 14.78 -0.12
N ILE A 193 5.54 14.82 0.28
CA ILE A 193 4.43 14.29 -0.52
C ILE A 193 4.36 15.00 -1.87
N ASN A 194 4.38 16.33 -1.88
CA ASN A 194 4.36 17.12 -3.11
C ASN A 194 5.53 16.77 -4.04
N THR A 195 6.74 16.72 -3.48
CA THR A 195 7.94 16.34 -4.24
C THR A 195 7.81 14.95 -4.85
N PHE A 196 7.33 13.97 -4.08
CA PHE A 196 7.11 12.60 -4.56
C PHE A 196 6.09 12.55 -5.70
N LEU A 197 4.92 13.18 -5.53
CA LEU A 197 3.86 13.15 -6.55
C LEU A 197 4.28 13.87 -7.84
N ASN A 198 5.06 14.96 -7.73
CA ASN A 198 5.62 15.64 -8.89
C ASN A 198 6.66 14.78 -9.63
N LYS A 199 7.52 14.03 -8.92
CA LYS A 199 8.44 13.06 -9.54
C LYS A 199 7.65 11.98 -10.31
N ILE A 200 6.59 11.42 -9.71
CA ILE A 200 5.72 10.44 -10.40
C ILE A 200 5.09 11.03 -11.66
N LYS A 201 4.64 12.29 -11.59
CA LYS A 201 4.09 13.00 -12.75
C LYS A 201 5.13 13.16 -13.87
N GLN A 202 6.35 13.56 -13.52
CA GLN A 202 7.46 13.71 -14.49
C GLN A 202 7.76 12.39 -15.20
N ILE A 203 7.96 11.31 -14.45
CA ILE A 203 8.20 9.96 -14.99
C ILE A 203 7.10 9.52 -15.98
N ASN A 204 5.85 9.89 -15.71
CA ASN A 204 4.73 9.52 -16.58
C ASN A 204 4.60 10.41 -17.82
N ASN A 205 5.14 11.63 -17.80
CA ASN A 205 5.11 12.56 -18.93
C ASN A 205 6.28 12.35 -19.92
N GLU A 206 7.36 11.70 -19.47
CA GLU A 206 8.53 11.38 -20.28
C GLU A 206 8.40 10.04 -21.04
N THR A 207 7.21 9.43 -20.96
CA THR A 207 6.84 8.18 -21.63
C THR A 207 5.84 8.42 -22.73
#